data_c4fabcf07215a5ba5492cc68c9367686
#
_entry.id   c4fabcf07215a5ba5492cc68c9367686
#
_cell.length_a   1.000
_cell.length_b   1.000
_cell.length_c   1.000
_cell.angle_alpha   90.00
_cell.angle_beta   90.00
_cell.angle_gamma   90.00
#
_symmetry.space_group_name_H-M   'P 1'
#
loop_
_entity.id
_entity.type
_entity.pdbx_description
1 polymer ?
#
loop_
_entity_poly.entity_id
_entity_poly.type
_entity_poly.pdbx_seq_one_letter_code
_entity_poly.pdbx_strand_id
1 'polypeptide(L)'
;DPRPGQVRDVNSHALAAICREAGAEPRLLGIVPDDLEAIAVALREHLADVDVLLLSGGSSVGARDFTVAALERLPDAEIFCHGVALSPGKPLILARVGQKCVWGLPGQVASAQVVMFVLGTPFLRHLAGRSDAFDQNLWPARRAVLSRNMASKQGREDYLRVRLEAPADPEPTGGLPLAVPVPGLSGLLRTLLDAQGLVCIDADLEGLEQGSVVDVLLL
;
A
#
# COMPACT_ATOMS: atom_id res chain seq x y z
N ASP A 1 -26.52 -2.37 -3.72
CA ASP A 1 -26.40 -3.07 -2.44
C ASP A 1 -25.84 -4.48 -2.66
N PRO A 2 -24.81 -4.88 -1.88
CA PRO A 2 -24.24 -6.22 -2.02
C PRO A 2 -25.24 -7.29 -1.56
N ARG A 3 -25.25 -8.42 -2.27
CA ARG A 3 -26.02 -9.60 -1.87
C ARG A 3 -25.32 -10.31 -0.68
N PRO A 4 -26.01 -11.21 0.04
CA PRO A 4 -25.37 -12.02 1.08
C PRO A 4 -24.11 -12.72 0.54
N GLY A 5 -22.98 -12.60 1.25
CA GLY A 5 -21.69 -13.14 0.85
C GLY A 5 -20.82 -12.23 -0.05
N GLN A 6 -21.36 -11.11 -0.52
CA GLN A 6 -20.57 -10.10 -1.26
C GLN A 6 -20.03 -9.05 -0.31
N VAL A 7 -18.84 -8.53 -0.62
CA VAL A 7 -18.17 -7.44 0.11
C VAL A 7 -18.30 -6.14 -0.69
N ARG A 8 -18.48 -5.02 0.01
CA ARG A 8 -18.47 -3.68 -0.63
C ARG A 8 -17.07 -3.35 -1.13
N ASP A 9 -17.01 -2.63 -2.24
CA ASP A 9 -15.77 -2.02 -2.69
C ASP A 9 -15.38 -0.88 -1.74
N VAL A 10 -14.36 -1.13 -0.94
CA VAL A 10 -13.75 -0.16 -0.02
C VAL A 10 -12.48 0.40 -0.63
N ASN A 11 -11.77 -0.42 -1.43
CA ASN A 11 -10.48 -0.05 -1.99
C ASN A 11 -10.57 1.17 -2.89
N SER A 12 -11.51 1.20 -3.83
CA SER A 12 -11.65 2.34 -4.75
C SER A 12 -11.78 3.68 -4.02
N HIS A 13 -12.57 3.73 -2.96
CA HIS A 13 -12.78 4.95 -2.17
C HIS A 13 -11.55 5.35 -1.36
N ALA A 14 -10.92 4.38 -0.67
CA ALA A 14 -9.73 4.62 0.13
C ALA A 14 -8.54 5.04 -0.75
N LEU A 15 -8.32 4.34 -1.86
CA LEU A 15 -7.24 4.65 -2.81
C LEU A 15 -7.46 6.02 -3.47
N ALA A 16 -8.70 6.37 -3.80
CA ALA A 16 -9.02 7.69 -4.33
C ALA A 16 -8.73 8.81 -3.31
N ALA A 17 -8.96 8.59 -2.01
CA ALA A 17 -8.59 9.56 -0.97
C ALA A 17 -7.07 9.75 -0.92
N ILE A 18 -6.30 8.67 -0.88
CA ILE A 18 -4.82 8.71 -0.88
C ILE A 18 -4.29 9.42 -2.13
N CYS A 19 -4.86 9.15 -3.32
CA CYS A 19 -4.47 9.84 -4.54
C CYS A 19 -4.71 11.35 -4.46
N ARG A 20 -5.86 11.80 -3.92
CA ARG A 20 -6.14 13.24 -3.74
C ARG A 20 -5.16 13.90 -2.79
N GLU A 21 -4.82 13.26 -1.68
CA GLU A 21 -3.82 13.76 -0.72
C GLU A 21 -2.43 13.84 -1.35
N ALA A 22 -2.13 12.95 -2.30
CA ALA A 22 -0.90 13.00 -3.09
C ALA A 22 -0.91 14.11 -4.17
N GLY A 23 -2.03 14.80 -4.39
CA GLY A 23 -2.19 15.86 -5.39
C GLY A 23 -2.68 15.38 -6.75
N ALA A 24 -3.15 14.12 -6.87
CA ALA A 24 -3.71 13.57 -8.09
C ALA A 24 -5.24 13.75 -8.17
N GLU A 25 -5.79 13.66 -9.36
CA GLU A 25 -7.24 13.67 -9.63
C GLU A 25 -7.74 12.25 -9.94
N PRO A 26 -8.26 11.49 -8.96
CA PRO A 26 -8.70 10.12 -9.19
C PRO A 26 -10.08 10.07 -9.85
N ARG A 27 -10.22 9.16 -10.82
CA ARG A 27 -11.48 8.77 -11.44
C ARG A 27 -11.84 7.35 -11.04
N LEU A 28 -13.03 7.13 -10.48
CA LEU A 28 -13.51 5.80 -10.13
C LEU A 28 -14.15 5.17 -11.38
N LEU A 29 -13.56 4.09 -11.87
CA LEU A 29 -14.02 3.40 -13.08
C LEU A 29 -15.00 2.25 -12.78
N GLY A 30 -15.24 1.96 -11.50
CA GLY A 30 -16.15 0.91 -11.07
C GLY A 30 -15.47 -0.44 -10.86
N ILE A 31 -16.29 -1.50 -10.78
CA ILE A 31 -15.84 -2.86 -10.54
C ILE A 31 -15.78 -3.60 -11.88
N VAL A 32 -14.61 -4.12 -12.21
CA VAL A 32 -14.41 -4.98 -13.37
C VAL A 32 -14.53 -6.44 -12.93
N PRO A 33 -15.26 -7.31 -13.64
CA PRO A 33 -15.28 -8.74 -13.35
C PRO A 33 -13.86 -9.35 -13.34
N ASP A 34 -13.66 -10.36 -12.51
CA ASP A 34 -12.41 -11.13 -12.44
C ASP A 34 -12.31 -12.10 -13.64
N ASP A 35 -12.19 -11.50 -14.83
CA ASP A 35 -12.16 -12.13 -16.14
C ASP A 35 -11.12 -11.43 -17.02
N LEU A 36 -10.33 -12.25 -17.71
CA LEU A 36 -9.21 -11.77 -18.52
C LEU A 36 -9.61 -10.77 -19.60
N GLU A 37 -10.72 -11.03 -20.32
CA GLU A 37 -11.17 -10.16 -21.41
C GLU A 37 -11.75 -8.85 -20.85
N ALA A 38 -12.51 -8.94 -19.75
CA ALA A 38 -13.07 -7.76 -19.09
C ALA A 38 -11.96 -6.81 -18.60
N ILE A 39 -10.89 -7.35 -18.01
CA ILE A 39 -9.74 -6.56 -17.56
C ILE A 39 -9.01 -5.97 -18.78
N ALA A 40 -8.76 -6.75 -19.82
CA ALA A 40 -8.08 -6.26 -21.01
C ALA A 40 -8.89 -5.16 -21.75
N VAL A 41 -10.21 -5.26 -21.77
CA VAL A 41 -11.11 -4.21 -22.30
C VAL A 41 -10.99 -2.95 -21.45
N ALA A 42 -11.11 -3.06 -20.12
CA ALA A 42 -11.01 -1.91 -19.21
C ALA A 42 -9.66 -1.19 -19.35
N LEU A 43 -8.55 -1.94 -19.47
CA LEU A 43 -7.23 -1.37 -19.72
C LEU A 43 -7.21 -0.57 -21.03
N ARG A 44 -7.68 -1.14 -22.15
CA ARG A 44 -7.70 -0.47 -23.45
C ARG A 44 -8.55 0.80 -23.47
N GLU A 45 -9.70 0.76 -22.82
CA GLU A 45 -10.65 1.88 -22.82
C GLU A 45 -10.18 3.07 -21.98
N HIS A 46 -9.48 2.81 -20.89
CA HIS A 46 -9.19 3.86 -19.91
C HIS A 46 -7.75 4.36 -19.89
N LEU A 47 -6.79 3.60 -20.45
CA LEU A 47 -5.38 3.99 -20.42
C LEU A 47 -5.09 5.30 -21.16
N ALA A 48 -5.83 5.61 -22.22
CA ALA A 48 -5.61 6.83 -23.00
C ALA A 48 -5.88 8.11 -22.18
N ASP A 49 -6.82 8.05 -21.26
CA ASP A 49 -7.37 9.22 -20.54
C ASP A 49 -6.71 9.47 -19.17
N VAL A 50 -5.74 8.67 -18.77
CA VAL A 50 -5.10 8.75 -17.45
C VAL A 50 -3.58 8.69 -17.56
N ASP A 51 -2.86 9.16 -16.54
CA ASP A 51 -1.41 9.00 -16.44
C ASP A 51 -1.04 7.70 -15.71
N VAL A 52 -1.87 7.33 -14.73
CA VAL A 52 -1.72 6.12 -13.92
C VAL A 52 -3.06 5.41 -13.81
N LEU A 53 -3.07 4.10 -14.07
CA LEU A 53 -4.24 3.25 -13.87
C LEU A 53 -3.97 2.28 -12.72
N LEU A 54 -4.86 2.28 -11.73
CA LEU A 54 -4.77 1.41 -10.56
C LEU A 54 -5.85 0.32 -10.65
N LEU A 55 -5.45 -0.95 -10.57
CA LEU A 55 -6.34 -2.08 -10.38
C LEU A 55 -6.15 -2.62 -8.97
N SER A 56 -7.23 -2.86 -8.23
CA SER A 56 -7.18 -3.45 -6.90
C SER A 56 -7.89 -4.80 -6.90
N GLY A 57 -7.14 -5.86 -6.63
CA GLY A 57 -7.58 -7.25 -6.78
C GLY A 57 -7.05 -7.88 -8.07
N GLY A 58 -7.29 -9.18 -8.24
CA GLY A 58 -6.78 -9.92 -9.41
C GLY A 58 -5.27 -10.17 -9.42
N SER A 59 -4.51 -9.57 -8.51
CA SER A 59 -3.05 -9.66 -8.40
C SER A 59 -2.57 -10.74 -7.42
N SER A 60 -3.36 -11.80 -7.22
CA SER A 60 -2.94 -12.91 -6.36
C SER A 60 -1.80 -13.67 -7.00
N VAL A 61 -0.69 -13.85 -6.27
CA VAL A 61 0.42 -14.74 -6.67
C VAL A 61 -0.11 -16.19 -6.72
N GLY A 62 -0.75 -16.56 -7.80
CA GLY A 62 -1.39 -17.86 -8.01
C GLY A 62 -1.64 -18.11 -9.49
N ALA A 63 -2.12 -19.30 -9.84
CA ALA A 63 -2.29 -19.80 -11.22
C ALA A 63 -3.29 -18.99 -12.10
N ARG A 64 -3.85 -17.87 -11.61
CA ARG A 64 -4.81 -17.02 -12.33
C ARG A 64 -4.55 -15.53 -12.07
N ASP A 65 -3.39 -15.03 -12.47
CA ASP A 65 -3.15 -13.60 -12.50
C ASP A 65 -3.66 -13.01 -13.81
N PHE A 66 -4.95 -12.68 -13.84
CA PHE A 66 -5.57 -12.10 -15.02
C PHE A 66 -5.03 -10.70 -15.33
N THR A 67 -4.49 -9.99 -14.34
CA THR A 67 -3.92 -8.65 -14.56
C THR A 67 -2.66 -8.73 -15.41
N VAL A 68 -1.73 -9.64 -15.08
CA VAL A 68 -0.52 -9.89 -15.89
C VAL A 68 -0.89 -10.34 -17.28
N ALA A 69 -1.75 -11.37 -17.39
CA ALA A 69 -2.19 -11.88 -18.69
C ALA A 69 -2.93 -10.84 -19.54
N ALA A 70 -3.65 -9.91 -18.94
CA ALA A 70 -4.32 -8.82 -19.66
C ALA A 70 -3.30 -7.76 -20.14
N LEU A 71 -2.29 -7.43 -19.31
CA LEU A 71 -1.21 -6.53 -19.70
C LEU A 71 -0.41 -7.09 -20.87
N GLU A 72 -0.05 -8.37 -20.85
CA GLU A 72 0.68 -9.04 -21.94
C GLU A 72 -0.03 -9.01 -23.29
N ARG A 73 -1.34 -8.75 -23.32
CA ARG A 73 -2.12 -8.59 -24.55
C ARG A 73 -2.11 -7.18 -25.13
N LEU A 74 -1.57 -6.21 -24.40
CA LEU A 74 -1.50 -4.84 -24.85
C LEU A 74 -0.20 -4.59 -25.62
N PRO A 75 -0.24 -3.87 -26.74
CA PRO A 75 0.97 -3.45 -27.44
C PRO A 75 1.77 -2.52 -26.51
N ASP A 76 3.09 -2.62 -26.58
CA ASP A 76 4.02 -1.80 -25.81
C ASP A 76 3.89 -1.94 -24.28
N ALA A 77 3.31 -3.03 -23.79
CA ALA A 77 3.26 -3.34 -22.37
C ALA A 77 4.61 -3.87 -21.88
N GLU A 78 5.10 -3.30 -20.80
CA GLU A 78 6.32 -3.74 -20.11
C GLU A 78 6.01 -3.90 -18.62
N ILE A 79 6.19 -5.11 -18.10
CA ILE A 79 6.00 -5.43 -16.69
C ILE A 79 7.35 -5.33 -15.99
N PHE A 80 7.51 -4.35 -15.10
CA PHE A 80 8.75 -4.11 -14.35
C PHE A 80 8.90 -5.07 -13.18
N CYS A 81 7.79 -5.36 -12.49
CA CYS A 81 7.79 -6.35 -11.43
C CYS A 81 6.40 -6.97 -11.23
N HIS A 82 6.42 -8.21 -10.76
CA HIS A 82 5.26 -8.95 -10.28
C HIS A 82 5.61 -9.56 -8.93
N GLY A 83 5.28 -8.80 -7.89
CA GLY A 83 5.67 -9.06 -6.52
C GLY A 83 6.87 -8.23 -6.06
N VAL A 84 6.79 -7.74 -4.83
CA VAL A 84 7.82 -6.96 -4.15
C VAL A 84 8.12 -7.54 -2.78
N ALA A 85 9.32 -7.28 -2.28
CA ALA A 85 9.73 -7.69 -0.95
C ALA A 85 9.19 -6.73 0.13
N LEU A 86 7.87 -6.62 0.21
CA LEU A 86 7.15 -5.73 1.12
C LEU A 86 5.97 -6.45 1.80
N SER A 87 5.76 -6.22 3.07
CA SER A 87 4.66 -6.82 3.85
C SER A 87 4.00 -5.75 4.74
N PRO A 88 2.66 -5.59 4.67
CA PRO A 88 1.77 -6.18 3.70
C PRO A 88 1.92 -5.51 2.33
N GLY A 89 1.75 -6.24 1.22
CA GLY A 89 1.84 -5.63 -0.12
C GLY A 89 2.56 -6.48 -1.16
N LYS A 90 3.04 -7.67 -0.79
CA LYS A 90 3.83 -8.54 -1.67
C LYS A 90 3.32 -8.67 -3.12
N PRO A 91 2.01 -8.88 -3.41
CA PRO A 91 1.54 -9.12 -4.78
C PRO A 91 1.32 -7.82 -5.58
N LEU A 92 2.22 -6.85 -5.47
CA LEU A 92 2.20 -5.65 -6.28
C LEU A 92 2.68 -5.95 -7.71
N ILE A 93 1.97 -5.45 -8.70
CA ILE A 93 2.37 -5.42 -10.10
C ILE A 93 2.67 -3.98 -10.48
N LEU A 94 3.83 -3.73 -11.07
CA LEU A 94 4.18 -2.45 -11.69
C LEU A 94 4.45 -2.68 -13.16
N ALA A 95 3.74 -1.94 -14.00
CA ALA A 95 3.85 -2.04 -15.44
C ALA A 95 3.75 -0.68 -16.11
N ARG A 96 4.16 -0.63 -17.38
CA ARG A 96 3.99 0.51 -18.29
C ARG A 96 3.34 0.02 -19.57
N VAL A 97 2.48 0.83 -20.15
CA VAL A 97 1.93 0.64 -21.50
C VAL A 97 2.13 1.95 -22.26
N GLY A 98 3.06 1.97 -23.20
CA GLY A 98 3.52 3.20 -23.83
C GLY A 98 4.08 4.18 -22.77
N GLN A 99 3.44 5.33 -22.58
CA GLN A 99 3.82 6.33 -21.57
C GLN A 99 2.94 6.28 -20.30
N LYS A 100 2.05 5.32 -20.18
CA LYS A 100 1.10 5.22 -19.07
C LYS A 100 1.53 4.17 -18.07
N CYS A 101 1.39 4.46 -16.78
CA CYS A 101 1.71 3.53 -15.71
C CYS A 101 0.49 2.70 -15.32
N VAL A 102 0.69 1.41 -15.07
CA VAL A 102 -0.35 0.50 -14.59
C VAL A 102 0.14 -0.19 -13.33
N TRP A 103 -0.64 -0.09 -12.25
CA TRP A 103 -0.35 -0.74 -10.99
C TRP A 103 -1.45 -1.74 -10.65
N GLY A 104 -1.07 -3.00 -10.48
CA GLY A 104 -1.92 -4.05 -9.91
C GLY A 104 -1.71 -4.12 -8.40
N LEU A 105 -2.65 -3.57 -7.63
CA LEU A 105 -2.58 -3.50 -6.18
C LEU A 105 -3.17 -4.77 -5.54
N PRO A 106 -2.69 -5.16 -4.34
CA PRO A 106 -3.32 -6.23 -3.58
C PRO A 106 -4.81 -6.00 -3.38
N GLY A 107 -5.62 -7.06 -3.44
CA GLY A 107 -7.06 -6.97 -3.15
C GLY A 107 -7.37 -6.73 -1.67
N GLN A 108 -6.47 -7.10 -0.76
CA GLN A 108 -6.63 -6.86 0.68
C GLN A 108 -6.46 -5.40 1.02
N VAL A 109 -7.44 -4.82 1.72
CA VAL A 109 -7.57 -3.37 1.96
C VAL A 109 -6.31 -2.77 2.58
N ALA A 110 -5.81 -3.36 3.67
CA ALA A 110 -4.63 -2.82 4.35
C ALA A 110 -3.37 -2.96 3.49
N SER A 111 -3.26 -4.03 2.69
CA SER A 111 -2.13 -4.21 1.78
C SER A 111 -2.12 -3.16 0.68
N ALA A 112 -3.26 -2.91 0.04
CA ALA A 112 -3.38 -1.90 -1.01
C ALA A 112 -3.04 -0.50 -0.48
N GLN A 113 -3.55 -0.15 0.71
CA GLN A 113 -3.31 1.16 1.29
C GLN A 113 -1.85 1.34 1.73
N VAL A 114 -1.23 0.34 2.38
CA VAL A 114 0.20 0.42 2.75
C VAL A 114 1.07 0.59 1.50
N VAL A 115 0.82 -0.16 0.43
CA VAL A 115 1.53 0.02 -0.85
C VAL A 115 1.36 1.44 -1.36
N MET A 116 0.16 1.98 -1.32
CA MET A 116 -0.10 3.34 -1.78
C MET A 116 0.56 4.40 -0.87
N PHE A 117 0.58 4.23 0.43
CA PHE A 117 1.29 5.16 1.33
C PHE A 117 2.78 5.14 1.08
N VAL A 118 3.40 3.95 0.97
CA VAL A 118 4.86 3.78 0.93
C VAL A 118 5.43 4.02 -0.47
N LEU A 119 4.75 3.58 -1.51
CA LEU A 119 5.21 3.66 -2.90
C LEU A 119 4.36 4.59 -3.76
N GLY A 120 3.04 4.48 -3.67
CA GLY A 120 2.12 5.20 -4.54
C GLY A 120 2.11 6.71 -4.31
N THR A 121 2.05 7.16 -3.07
CA THR A 121 2.07 8.59 -2.72
C THR A 121 3.33 9.29 -3.20
N PRO A 122 4.56 8.80 -2.90
CA PRO A 122 5.77 9.42 -3.42
C PRO A 122 5.84 9.34 -4.95
N PHE A 123 5.39 8.25 -5.56
CA PHE A 123 5.33 8.14 -7.02
C PHE A 123 4.41 9.19 -7.65
N LEU A 124 3.20 9.37 -7.14
CA LEU A 124 2.26 10.38 -7.64
C LEU A 124 2.79 11.80 -7.45
N ARG A 125 3.41 12.10 -6.30
CA ARG A 125 4.07 13.38 -6.04
C ARG A 125 5.23 13.64 -6.99
N HIS A 126 6.01 12.60 -7.31
CA HIS A 126 7.08 12.69 -8.30
C HIS A 126 6.54 12.99 -9.71
N LEU A 127 5.49 12.31 -10.14
CA LEU A 127 4.80 12.61 -11.40
C LEU A 127 4.26 14.04 -11.46
N ALA A 128 3.82 14.58 -10.32
CA ALA A 128 3.40 15.97 -10.17
C ALA A 128 4.56 16.98 -10.13
N GLY A 129 5.81 16.52 -10.34
CA GLY A 129 7.00 17.37 -10.47
C GLY A 129 7.82 17.55 -9.19
N ARG A 130 7.54 16.82 -8.10
CA ARG A 130 8.36 16.87 -6.89
C ARG A 130 9.59 15.98 -7.04
N SER A 131 10.77 16.56 -7.16
CA SER A 131 12.04 15.83 -7.25
C SER A 131 12.45 15.13 -5.95
N ASP A 132 11.97 15.63 -4.80
CA ASP A 132 12.25 15.15 -3.44
C ASP A 132 11.19 14.14 -2.93
N ALA A 133 10.27 13.70 -3.78
CA ALA A 133 9.11 12.90 -3.36
C ALA A 133 9.48 11.56 -2.70
N PHE A 134 10.63 10.99 -3.04
CA PHE A 134 11.15 9.73 -2.49
C PHE A 134 12.12 9.91 -1.32
N ASP A 135 12.41 11.16 -0.91
CA ASP A 135 13.22 11.39 0.28
C ASP A 135 12.41 11.07 1.54
N GLN A 136 12.68 9.93 2.14
CA GLN A 136 12.00 9.46 3.34
C GLN A 136 12.20 10.37 4.55
N ASN A 137 13.26 11.17 4.60
CA ASN A 137 13.48 12.13 5.68
C ASN A 137 12.45 13.26 5.70
N LEU A 138 11.78 13.49 4.57
CA LEU A 138 10.72 14.50 4.42
C LEU A 138 9.31 13.95 4.68
N TRP A 139 9.19 12.67 4.97
CA TRP A 139 7.89 12.07 5.28
C TRP A 139 7.48 12.46 6.70
N PRO A 140 6.18 12.72 6.92
CA PRO A 140 5.70 13.04 8.26
C PRO A 140 5.92 11.83 9.18
N ALA A 141 6.85 11.96 10.10
CA ALA A 141 7.21 10.91 11.04
C ALA A 141 7.25 11.43 12.46
N ARG A 142 7.00 10.55 13.42
CA ARG A 142 7.11 10.83 14.85
C ARG A 142 7.89 9.73 15.55
N ARG A 143 8.90 10.11 16.32
CA ARG A 143 9.64 9.15 17.15
C ARG A 143 8.77 8.62 18.29
N ALA A 144 8.86 7.32 18.53
CA ALA A 144 8.14 6.63 19.57
C ALA A 144 8.97 5.46 20.12
N VAL A 145 8.58 4.92 21.28
CA VAL A 145 9.20 3.74 21.86
C VAL A 145 8.30 2.53 21.62
N LEU A 146 8.85 1.47 21.03
CA LEU A 146 8.08 0.25 20.73
C LEU A 146 7.62 -0.45 22.03
N SER A 147 6.32 -0.69 22.15
CA SER A 147 5.70 -1.19 23.40
C SER A 147 5.90 -2.69 23.65
N ARG A 148 6.29 -3.47 22.62
CA ARG A 148 6.55 -4.92 22.71
C ARG A 148 7.42 -5.40 21.58
N ASN A 149 8.04 -6.57 21.72
CA ASN A 149 8.78 -7.21 20.64
C ASN A 149 7.89 -7.48 19.43
N MET A 150 8.43 -7.21 18.24
CA MET A 150 7.79 -7.51 16.97
C MET A 150 8.73 -8.34 16.10
N ALA A 151 8.30 -9.55 15.75
CA ALA A 151 9.03 -10.41 14.85
C ALA A 151 8.75 -10.04 13.38
N SER A 152 9.75 -10.17 12.54
CA SER A 152 9.67 -10.05 11.10
C SER A 152 10.36 -11.24 10.43
N LYS A 153 10.41 -11.23 9.10
CA LYS A 153 11.16 -12.20 8.28
C LYS A 153 12.16 -11.44 7.43
N GLN A 154 13.42 -11.82 7.49
CA GLN A 154 14.46 -11.30 6.62
C GLN A 154 14.10 -11.44 5.13
N GLY A 155 14.64 -10.54 4.31
CA GLY A 155 14.44 -10.49 2.88
C GLY A 155 13.20 -9.69 2.42
N ARG A 156 12.54 -8.97 3.33
CA ARG A 156 11.45 -8.05 3.01
C ARG A 156 11.32 -6.95 4.06
N GLU A 157 10.84 -5.80 3.66
CA GLU A 157 10.39 -4.76 4.59
C GLU A 157 9.00 -5.12 5.17
N ASP A 158 8.86 -5.06 6.49
CA ASP A 158 7.56 -5.23 7.17
C ASP A 158 7.06 -3.88 7.71
N TYR A 159 5.91 -3.42 7.24
CA TYR A 159 5.25 -2.19 7.71
C TYR A 159 4.19 -2.53 8.76
N LEU A 160 4.54 -2.28 10.01
CA LEU A 160 3.67 -2.54 11.16
C LEU A 160 2.74 -1.36 11.40
N ARG A 161 1.46 -1.62 11.51
CA ARG A 161 0.47 -0.63 11.93
C ARG A 161 0.58 -0.41 13.43
N VAL A 162 0.67 0.84 13.86
CA VAL A 162 0.80 1.20 15.27
C VAL A 162 -0.16 2.31 15.66
N ARG A 163 -0.56 2.33 16.95
CA ARG A 163 -1.15 3.48 17.62
C ARG A 163 -0.07 4.17 18.43
N LEU A 164 -0.20 5.48 18.59
CA LEU A 164 0.63 6.27 19.47
C LEU A 164 -0.12 6.51 20.79
N GLU A 165 0.43 6.03 21.89
CA GLU A 165 -0.17 6.17 23.22
C GLU A 165 0.77 6.94 24.15
N ALA A 166 0.20 7.75 25.05
CA ALA A 166 1.01 8.37 26.07
C ALA A 166 1.53 7.29 27.04
N PRO A 167 2.81 7.31 27.41
CA PRO A 167 3.33 6.38 28.42
C PRO A 167 2.70 6.66 29.79
N ALA A 168 2.42 5.62 30.57
CA ALA A 168 1.93 5.78 31.95
C ALA A 168 3.01 6.42 32.86
N ASP A 169 4.27 6.09 32.59
CA ASP A 169 5.45 6.70 33.19
C ASP A 169 6.37 7.24 32.08
N PRO A 170 6.62 8.54 32.02
CA PRO A 170 7.47 9.11 30.99
C PRO A 170 8.97 8.84 31.18
N GLU A 171 9.46 8.52 32.38
CA GLU A 171 10.90 8.34 32.60
C GLU A 171 11.53 7.24 31.73
N PRO A 172 10.95 6.01 31.61
CA PRO A 172 11.54 4.96 30.80
C PRO A 172 11.58 5.26 29.29
N THR A 173 10.69 6.15 28.83
CA THR A 173 10.56 6.49 27.40
C THR A 173 11.26 7.81 27.04
N GLY A 174 11.80 8.52 28.03
CA GLY A 174 12.35 9.87 27.82
C GLY A 174 11.29 10.86 27.33
N GLY A 175 10.01 10.63 27.69
CA GLY A 175 8.88 11.47 27.26
C GLY A 175 8.35 11.18 25.85
N LEU A 176 8.90 10.19 25.14
CA LEU A 176 8.37 9.77 23.85
C LEU A 176 7.08 8.96 24.02
N PRO A 177 6.14 9.04 23.07
CA PRO A 177 4.96 8.19 23.06
C PRO A 177 5.34 6.72 22.85
N LEU A 178 4.45 5.81 23.22
CA LEU A 178 4.56 4.39 22.91
C LEU A 178 3.99 4.12 21.51
N ALA A 179 4.75 3.38 20.69
CA ALA A 179 4.26 2.76 19.47
C ALA A 179 3.65 1.39 19.83
N VAL A 180 2.33 1.33 19.87
CA VAL A 180 1.59 0.11 20.23
C VAL A 180 1.12 -0.59 18.96
N PRO A 181 1.66 -1.78 18.63
CA PRO A 181 1.27 -2.52 17.45
C PRO A 181 -0.21 -2.89 17.43
N VAL A 182 -0.89 -2.59 16.31
CA VAL A 182 -2.28 -2.96 16.06
C VAL A 182 -2.30 -4.33 15.40
N PRO A 183 -2.72 -5.39 16.13
CA PRO A 183 -2.74 -6.74 15.58
C PRO A 183 -3.89 -6.90 14.59
N GLY A 184 -3.71 -7.79 13.62
CA GLY A 184 -4.78 -8.21 12.72
C GLY A 184 -4.32 -8.48 11.30
N LEU A 185 -5.15 -9.24 10.59
CA LEU A 185 -4.91 -9.61 9.19
C LEU A 185 -5.08 -8.39 8.27
N SER A 186 -4.37 -8.37 7.15
CA SER A 186 -4.41 -7.29 6.16
C SER A 186 -5.76 -7.15 5.43
N GLY A 187 -6.65 -8.13 5.54
CA GLY A 187 -8.04 -8.02 5.06
C GLY A 187 -8.98 -7.27 6.00
N LEU A 188 -8.54 -6.94 7.23
CA LEU A 188 -9.37 -6.25 8.22
C LEU A 188 -9.17 -4.74 8.14
N LEU A 189 -10.12 -4.02 7.55
CA LEU A 189 -10.12 -2.55 7.46
C LEU A 189 -9.93 -1.87 8.83
N ARG A 190 -10.54 -2.44 9.89
CA ARG A 190 -10.45 -1.90 11.25
C ARG A 190 -9.01 -1.68 11.72
N THR A 191 -8.09 -2.53 11.31
CA THR A 191 -6.68 -2.43 11.71
C THR A 191 -5.97 -1.18 11.18
N LEU A 192 -6.46 -0.61 10.07
CA LEU A 192 -6.01 0.68 9.56
C LEU A 192 -6.73 1.84 10.23
N LEU A 193 -8.03 1.71 10.52
CA LEU A 193 -8.79 2.73 11.24
C LEU A 193 -8.27 2.92 12.68
N ASP A 194 -7.78 1.86 13.29
CA ASP A 194 -7.21 1.89 14.64
C ASP A 194 -5.73 2.33 14.64
N ALA A 195 -5.05 2.37 13.49
CA ALA A 195 -3.66 2.78 13.35
C ALA A 195 -3.54 4.31 13.17
N GLN A 196 -2.47 4.88 13.71
CA GLN A 196 -2.09 6.29 13.51
C GLN A 196 -0.82 6.41 12.68
N GLY A 197 -0.12 5.29 12.44
CA GLY A 197 1.08 5.27 11.64
C GLY A 197 1.61 3.87 11.37
N LEU A 198 2.69 3.85 10.62
CA LEU A 198 3.42 2.64 10.23
C LEU A 198 4.85 2.70 10.79
N VAL A 199 5.33 1.59 11.33
CA VAL A 199 6.74 1.38 11.66
C VAL A 199 7.31 0.41 10.62
N CYS A 200 8.40 0.79 9.96
CA CYS A 200 9.13 -0.09 9.06
C CYS A 200 10.11 -0.96 9.86
N ILE A 201 10.12 -2.25 9.59
CA ILE A 201 11.20 -3.17 9.95
C ILE A 201 11.96 -3.47 8.67
N ASP A 202 13.24 -3.10 8.66
CA ASP A 202 14.11 -3.26 7.49
C ASP A 202 14.25 -4.74 7.09
N ALA A 203 14.51 -4.96 5.80
CA ALA A 203 14.60 -6.29 5.21
C ALA A 203 15.73 -7.17 5.82
N ASP A 204 16.73 -6.56 6.40
CA ASP A 204 17.87 -7.26 7.02
C ASP A 204 17.61 -7.67 8.48
N LEU A 205 16.48 -7.24 9.06
CA LEU A 205 16.14 -7.49 10.45
C LEU A 205 15.12 -8.63 10.61
N GLU A 206 15.27 -9.41 11.66
CA GLU A 206 14.28 -10.43 12.07
C GLU A 206 13.19 -9.89 12.99
N GLY A 207 13.23 -8.60 13.28
CA GLY A 207 12.26 -7.92 14.13
C GLY A 207 12.82 -6.70 14.81
N LEU A 208 12.01 -6.14 15.71
CA LEU A 208 12.37 -5.04 16.62
C LEU A 208 12.07 -5.42 18.05
N GLU A 209 12.96 -5.05 18.96
CA GLU A 209 12.80 -5.31 20.38
C GLU A 209 11.93 -4.26 21.06
N GLN A 210 11.21 -4.67 22.12
CA GLN A 210 10.54 -3.76 23.03
C GLN A 210 11.53 -2.73 23.58
N GLY A 211 11.12 -1.47 23.66
CA GLY A 211 11.97 -0.37 24.12
C GLY A 211 12.81 0.27 23.03
N SER A 212 12.88 -0.29 21.83
CA SER A 212 13.55 0.35 20.71
C SER A 212 12.86 1.67 20.34
N VAL A 213 13.65 2.71 20.07
CA VAL A 213 13.14 3.96 19.52
C VAL A 213 12.96 3.77 18.02
N VAL A 214 11.75 4.04 17.53
CA VAL A 214 11.35 3.85 16.14
C VAL A 214 10.75 5.12 15.57
N ASP A 215 10.88 5.30 14.25
CA ASP A 215 10.18 6.33 13.51
C ASP A 215 8.81 5.78 13.05
N VAL A 216 7.75 6.46 13.44
CA VAL A 216 6.38 6.15 13.06
C VAL A 216 5.98 7.08 11.93
N LEU A 217 5.87 6.54 10.71
CA LEU A 217 5.32 7.25 9.55
C LEU A 217 3.83 7.51 9.80
N LEU A 218 3.41 8.76 9.84
CA LEU A 218 2.02 9.14 10.13
C LEU A 218 1.13 8.87 8.91
N LEU A 219 -0.07 8.28 9.16
CA LEU A 219 -1.10 8.01 8.15
C LEU A 219 -2.08 9.17 8.05
#